data_cf0c6e76b2387f40c26730c3846c688e
#
_entry.id   cf0c6e76b2387f40c26730c3846c688e
#
_cell.length_a   1.000
_cell.length_b   1.000
_cell.length_c   1.000
_cell.angle_alpha   90.00
_cell.angle_beta   90.00
_cell.angle_gamma   90.00
#
_symmetry.space_group_name_H-M   'P 1'
#
loop_
_entity.id
_entity.type
_entity.pdbx_description
1 polymer ?
#
loop_
_entity_poly.entity_id
_entity_poly.type
_entity_poly.pdbx_seq_one_letter_code
_entity_poly.pdbx_strand_id
1 'polypeptide(L)'
;MTRRNVSPVQSDLQGMTVFNTEEVDTKKQPMFFGKPLGVQRYDNFKYPSFENLTKQQLGYFWRPEEVSLQKDRGDYQTLRPEQKHIYTSNLKYQIMLDSVQGRAPGMAFLPYCSLPELEACMEVWSFMEMIHSRSYTYVIKNVYADPSEVFDTIIKEPRILERAASVTESYDDFINEAQQWGQSTLWRDMDKSLDTSLPVLEMKEVKRKLYRAVANVNILEGIRFYVSFACSFAFGELKLMEGSAKINSLIARDENQHLAITQNILNNWRKGDYAEMSQIIKEEEDWTYQMFDKCVNEEKAWAEYLFKDGSMIGLNDKLLQQYVEFIANKRLRGIGLKPVYDIPLRNNPLPWTEHWISSKGLQVAPQETEVESYIVGGIKQDVKKDTFSGFKL
;
A
#
# COMPACT_ATOMS: atom_id res chain seq x y z
N MET A 1 -30.29 40.42 9.73
CA MET A 1 -29.29 39.60 9.03
C MET A 1 -30.03 38.44 8.37
N THR A 2 -30.35 38.59 7.12
CA THR A 2 -31.05 37.60 6.31
C THR A 2 -30.06 36.48 5.95
N ARG A 3 -30.32 35.27 6.46
CA ARG A 3 -29.61 34.08 5.98
C ARG A 3 -29.85 33.94 4.48
N ARG A 4 -28.81 34.11 3.68
CA ARG A 4 -28.85 33.70 2.28
C ARG A 4 -29.07 32.20 2.28
N ASN A 5 -30.23 31.75 1.79
CA ASN A 5 -30.42 30.38 1.36
C ASN A 5 -29.46 30.18 0.18
N VAL A 6 -28.29 29.61 0.47
CA VAL A 6 -27.46 29.01 -0.56
C VAL A 6 -28.17 27.70 -0.88
N SER A 7 -28.97 27.67 -1.93
CA SER A 7 -29.42 26.44 -2.54
C SER A 7 -28.15 25.61 -2.81
N PRO A 8 -28.08 24.36 -2.39
CA PRO A 8 -26.97 23.52 -2.82
C PRO A 8 -27.02 23.53 -4.36
N VAL A 9 -25.95 24.01 -4.96
CA VAL A 9 -25.75 23.89 -6.40
C VAL A 9 -25.75 22.38 -6.65
N GLN A 10 -26.87 21.90 -7.19
CA GLN A 10 -26.97 20.54 -7.70
C GLN A 10 -26.13 20.52 -8.98
N SER A 11 -24.83 20.46 -8.81
CA SER A 11 -23.93 20.15 -9.90
C SER A 11 -23.87 18.62 -9.99
N ASP A 12 -24.00 18.10 -11.21
CA ASP A 12 -23.57 16.73 -11.55
C ASP A 12 -22.06 16.59 -11.38
N LEU A 13 -21.41 17.57 -10.76
CA LEU A 13 -20.06 17.57 -10.28
C LEU A 13 -19.94 16.52 -9.19
N GLN A 14 -19.32 15.43 -9.53
CA GLN A 14 -18.75 14.50 -8.57
C GLN A 14 -17.57 15.19 -7.86
N GLY A 15 -17.86 16.36 -7.25
CA GLY A 15 -16.90 17.13 -6.50
C GLY A 15 -16.62 16.48 -5.16
N MET A 16 -15.38 16.54 -4.72
CA MET A 16 -15.04 16.23 -3.35
C MET A 16 -15.82 17.15 -2.40
N THR A 17 -16.65 16.58 -1.54
CA THR A 17 -17.35 17.31 -0.48
C THR A 17 -17.36 16.47 0.78
N VAL A 18 -17.17 17.11 1.91
CA VAL A 18 -17.30 16.48 3.24
C VAL A 18 -18.71 16.59 3.79
N PHE A 19 -19.61 17.24 3.07
CA PHE A 19 -20.97 17.52 3.50
C PHE A 19 -21.96 17.22 2.39
N ASN A 20 -22.41 15.97 2.32
CA ASN A 20 -23.48 15.54 1.44
C ASN A 20 -24.70 15.14 2.25
N THR A 21 -25.84 15.80 2.00
CA THR A 21 -27.13 15.54 2.66
C THR A 21 -28.09 14.73 1.81
N GLU A 22 -27.67 14.34 0.60
CA GLU A 22 -28.49 13.49 -0.26
C GLU A 22 -28.54 12.06 0.29
N GLU A 23 -29.66 11.40 0.10
CA GLU A 23 -29.76 9.96 0.35
C GLU A 23 -29.06 9.21 -0.79
N VAL A 24 -28.01 8.46 -0.43
CA VAL A 24 -27.20 7.68 -1.38
C VAL A 24 -27.35 6.20 -1.05
N ASP A 25 -27.90 5.44 -2.00
CA ASP A 25 -27.90 3.98 -1.92
C ASP A 25 -26.50 3.44 -2.33
N THR A 26 -25.64 3.24 -1.35
CA THR A 26 -24.24 2.82 -1.57
C THR A 26 -24.13 1.51 -2.35
N LYS A 27 -25.11 0.59 -2.25
CA LYS A 27 -25.11 -0.67 -3.02
C LYS A 27 -25.23 -0.48 -4.53
N LYS A 28 -25.75 0.69 -4.97
CA LYS A 28 -25.87 1.02 -6.39
C LYS A 28 -24.71 1.88 -6.90
N GLN A 29 -23.85 2.37 -6.02
CA GLN A 29 -22.70 3.17 -6.41
C GLN A 29 -21.58 2.30 -7.00
N PRO A 30 -20.78 2.80 -7.95
CA PRO A 30 -19.48 2.21 -8.28
C PRO A 30 -18.52 2.39 -7.10
N MET A 31 -17.40 1.66 -7.08
CA MET A 31 -16.36 1.85 -6.06
C MET A 31 -15.76 3.26 -6.09
N PHE A 32 -15.61 3.84 -7.28
CA PHE A 32 -15.03 5.16 -7.50
C PHE A 32 -15.89 5.99 -8.46
N PHE A 33 -15.82 7.31 -8.31
CA PHE A 33 -16.53 8.26 -9.15
C PHE A 33 -18.06 8.12 -9.13
N GLY A 34 -18.61 7.63 -8.03
CA GLY A 34 -20.02 7.70 -7.74
C GLY A 34 -20.40 9.06 -7.10
N LYS A 35 -21.59 9.13 -6.51
CA LYS A 35 -21.99 10.31 -5.72
C LYS A 35 -21.08 10.44 -4.49
N PRO A 36 -20.83 11.67 -4.03
CA PRO A 36 -20.09 11.90 -2.79
C PRO A 36 -20.72 11.14 -1.62
N LEU A 37 -19.89 10.66 -0.72
CA LEU A 37 -20.34 10.00 0.49
C LEU A 37 -21.10 10.98 1.39
N GLY A 38 -22.19 10.50 1.98
CA GLY A 38 -22.97 11.24 2.97
C GLY A 38 -22.70 10.69 4.36
N VAL A 39 -23.76 10.19 5.04
CA VAL A 39 -23.60 9.51 6.33
C VAL A 39 -22.83 8.21 6.14
N GLN A 40 -21.71 8.05 6.85
CA GLN A 40 -20.93 6.81 6.84
C GLN A 40 -21.70 5.69 7.54
N ARG A 41 -22.12 4.69 6.77
CA ARG A 41 -22.91 3.55 7.27
C ARG A 41 -22.11 2.27 7.12
N TYR A 42 -21.69 1.74 8.25
CA TYR A 42 -20.95 0.47 8.36
C TYR A 42 -21.85 -0.73 8.68
N ASP A 43 -23.13 -0.62 8.34
CA ASP A 43 -24.14 -1.67 8.49
C ASP A 43 -24.71 -2.15 7.14
N ASN A 44 -24.33 -1.51 6.03
CA ASN A 44 -24.90 -1.77 4.71
C ASN A 44 -23.84 -1.70 3.61
N PHE A 45 -23.17 -2.81 3.33
CA PHE A 45 -22.02 -2.90 2.41
C PHE A 45 -22.41 -3.42 1.03
N LYS A 46 -21.82 -2.85 -0.01
CA LYS A 46 -21.82 -3.45 -1.35
C LYS A 46 -20.79 -4.59 -1.42
N TYR A 47 -19.61 -4.36 -0.86
CA TYR A 47 -18.49 -5.32 -0.84
C TYR A 47 -18.00 -5.59 0.59
N PRO A 48 -18.64 -6.53 1.30
CA PRO A 48 -18.24 -6.89 2.68
C PRO A 48 -16.78 -7.31 2.82
N SER A 49 -16.10 -7.66 1.71
CA SER A 49 -14.67 -7.99 1.71
C SER A 49 -13.79 -6.83 2.18
N PHE A 50 -14.14 -5.58 1.83
CA PHE A 50 -13.36 -4.42 2.29
C PHE A 50 -13.54 -4.17 3.78
N GLU A 51 -14.75 -4.31 4.31
CA GLU A 51 -14.99 -4.24 5.75
C GLU A 51 -14.22 -5.33 6.53
N ASN A 52 -14.16 -6.55 5.98
CA ASN A 52 -13.39 -7.64 6.57
C ASN A 52 -11.87 -7.32 6.56
N LEU A 53 -11.36 -6.74 5.47
CA LEU A 53 -9.97 -6.31 5.38
C LEU A 53 -9.67 -5.17 6.36
N THR A 54 -10.59 -4.22 6.54
CA THR A 54 -10.49 -3.16 7.56
C THR A 54 -10.33 -3.75 8.95
N LYS A 55 -11.21 -4.69 9.34
CA LYS A 55 -11.15 -5.37 10.64
C LYS A 55 -9.84 -6.15 10.82
N GLN A 56 -9.37 -6.82 9.77
CA GLN A 56 -8.10 -7.55 9.83
C GLN A 56 -6.92 -6.62 10.01
N GLN A 57 -6.84 -5.52 9.25
CA GLN A 57 -5.78 -4.52 9.41
C GLN A 57 -5.78 -3.93 10.82
N LEU A 58 -6.94 -3.55 11.36
CA LEU A 58 -7.06 -3.03 12.73
C LEU A 58 -6.62 -4.08 13.78
N GLY A 59 -6.93 -5.35 13.54
CA GLY A 59 -6.50 -6.46 14.40
C GLY A 59 -4.99 -6.73 14.32
N TYR A 60 -4.32 -6.26 13.26
CA TYR A 60 -2.88 -6.43 13.06
C TYR A 60 -2.03 -5.24 13.52
N PHE A 61 -2.62 -4.29 14.22
CA PHE A 61 -1.88 -3.13 14.73
C PHE A 61 -0.66 -3.54 15.56
N TRP A 62 0.46 -2.93 15.31
CA TRP A 62 1.73 -3.13 15.99
C TRP A 62 2.57 -1.85 16.01
N ARG A 63 3.59 -1.82 16.86
CA ARG A 63 4.55 -0.72 16.94
C ARG A 63 5.97 -1.25 16.78
N PRO A 64 6.84 -0.53 16.06
CA PRO A 64 8.23 -0.96 15.87
C PRO A 64 8.98 -1.19 17.18
N GLU A 65 8.67 -0.43 18.21
CA GLU A 65 9.31 -0.50 19.52
C GLU A 65 9.06 -1.80 20.28
N GLU A 66 8.10 -2.61 19.82
CA GLU A 66 7.80 -3.93 20.39
C GLU A 66 8.84 -4.99 19.97
N VAL A 67 9.67 -4.67 18.97
CA VAL A 67 10.72 -5.56 18.47
C VAL A 67 12.09 -5.09 18.94
N SER A 68 12.82 -5.92 19.68
CA SER A 68 14.18 -5.61 20.10
C SER A 68 15.16 -5.71 18.93
N LEU A 69 15.98 -4.67 18.75
CA LEU A 69 17.04 -4.60 17.75
C LEU A 69 18.46 -4.59 18.39
N GLN A 70 18.55 -4.91 19.67
CA GLN A 70 19.83 -4.89 20.39
C GLN A 70 20.85 -5.85 19.77
N LYS A 71 20.42 -7.05 19.39
CA LYS A 71 21.27 -8.04 18.71
C LYS A 71 21.68 -7.56 17.32
N ASP A 72 20.76 -6.95 16.58
CA ASP A 72 20.97 -6.49 15.19
C ASP A 72 22.12 -5.49 15.08
N ARG A 73 22.29 -4.61 16.06
CA ARG A 73 23.42 -3.67 16.10
C ARG A 73 24.76 -4.39 16.16
N GLY A 74 24.85 -5.42 16.97
CA GLY A 74 26.07 -6.25 17.08
C GLY A 74 26.29 -7.08 15.81
N ASP A 75 25.24 -7.70 15.30
CA ASP A 75 25.28 -8.48 14.06
C ASP A 75 25.78 -7.62 12.89
N TYR A 76 25.21 -6.41 12.71
CA TYR A 76 25.59 -5.51 11.62
C TYR A 76 27.07 -5.17 11.61
N GLN A 77 27.69 -4.99 12.77
CA GLN A 77 29.12 -4.71 12.85
C GLN A 77 29.97 -5.88 12.31
N THR A 78 29.50 -7.10 12.51
CA THR A 78 30.20 -8.33 12.11
C THR A 78 29.88 -8.81 10.71
N LEU A 79 28.86 -8.23 10.04
CA LEU A 79 28.51 -8.56 8.66
C LEU A 79 29.71 -8.33 7.73
N ARG A 80 29.89 -9.23 6.78
CA ARG A 80 30.87 -9.07 5.69
C ARG A 80 30.46 -7.90 4.78
N PRO A 81 31.39 -7.27 4.06
CA PRO A 81 31.10 -6.10 3.21
C PRO A 81 29.94 -6.34 2.23
N GLU A 82 29.91 -7.48 1.55
CA GLU A 82 28.84 -7.85 0.64
C GLU A 82 27.47 -8.00 1.34
N GLN A 83 27.45 -8.53 2.56
CA GLN A 83 26.22 -8.64 3.35
C GLN A 83 25.73 -7.26 3.79
N LYS A 84 26.64 -6.37 4.21
CA LYS A 84 26.28 -4.97 4.51
C LYS A 84 25.72 -4.27 3.30
N HIS A 85 26.30 -4.49 2.12
CA HIS A 85 25.80 -3.94 0.86
C HIS A 85 24.36 -4.41 0.58
N ILE A 86 24.11 -5.73 0.66
CA ILE A 86 22.76 -6.29 0.43
C ILE A 86 21.76 -5.73 1.44
N TYR A 87 22.09 -5.77 2.74
CA TYR A 87 21.20 -5.30 3.79
C TYR A 87 20.86 -3.81 3.66
N THR A 88 21.88 -2.96 3.52
CA THR A 88 21.70 -1.50 3.46
C THR A 88 20.99 -1.06 2.17
N SER A 89 21.36 -1.63 1.02
CA SER A 89 20.72 -1.31 -0.26
C SER A 89 19.25 -1.72 -0.25
N ASN A 90 18.94 -2.89 0.27
CA ASN A 90 17.57 -3.36 0.39
C ASN A 90 16.73 -2.48 1.33
N LEU A 91 17.27 -2.10 2.49
CA LEU A 91 16.62 -1.21 3.43
C LEU A 91 16.33 0.18 2.81
N LYS A 92 17.30 0.77 2.11
CA LYS A 92 17.10 2.04 1.37
C LYS A 92 15.98 1.94 0.34
N TYR A 93 15.89 0.83 -0.35
CA TYR A 93 14.84 0.59 -1.34
C TYR A 93 13.46 0.52 -0.68
N GLN A 94 13.32 -0.25 0.39
CA GLN A 94 12.07 -0.35 1.16
C GLN A 94 11.60 1.04 1.67
N ILE A 95 12.51 1.82 2.24
CA ILE A 95 12.21 3.18 2.72
C ILE A 95 11.67 4.05 1.60
N MET A 96 12.27 4.00 0.41
CA MET A 96 11.82 4.81 -0.72
C MET A 96 10.43 4.40 -1.19
N LEU A 97 10.15 3.10 -1.29
CA LEU A 97 8.84 2.57 -1.70
C LEU A 97 7.75 2.98 -0.71
N ASP A 98 7.95 2.77 0.59
CA ASP A 98 6.97 3.13 1.62
C ASP A 98 6.82 4.63 1.81
N SER A 99 7.84 5.41 1.47
CA SER A 99 7.70 6.87 1.43
C SER A 99 6.73 7.35 0.34
N VAL A 100 6.64 6.63 -0.77
CA VAL A 100 5.65 6.86 -1.82
C VAL A 100 4.31 6.28 -1.40
N GLN A 101 4.29 5.01 -1.03
CA GLN A 101 3.07 4.26 -0.74
C GLN A 101 2.32 4.82 0.48
N GLY A 102 3.01 5.32 1.49
CA GLY A 102 2.38 5.95 2.66
C GLY A 102 1.57 7.21 2.38
N ARG A 103 1.76 7.84 1.20
CA ARG A 103 0.99 9.02 0.78
C ARG A 103 -0.04 8.72 -0.30
N ALA A 104 0.32 7.83 -1.21
CA ALA A 104 -0.34 7.71 -2.50
C ALA A 104 -1.79 7.21 -2.41
N PRO A 105 -2.17 6.19 -1.63
CA PRO A 105 -3.57 5.77 -1.54
C PRO A 105 -4.50 6.89 -1.06
N GLY A 106 -4.08 7.63 -0.03
CA GLY A 106 -4.84 8.76 0.51
C GLY A 106 -4.96 9.92 -0.48
N MET A 107 -3.91 10.22 -1.25
CA MET A 107 -3.93 11.31 -2.23
C MET A 107 -4.63 10.93 -3.54
N ALA A 108 -4.43 9.69 -4.00
CA ALA A 108 -4.89 9.27 -5.31
C ALA A 108 -6.30 8.65 -5.28
N PHE A 109 -6.59 7.77 -4.35
CA PHE A 109 -7.80 6.96 -4.41
C PHE A 109 -8.91 7.45 -3.48
N LEU A 110 -8.56 7.84 -2.27
CA LEU A 110 -9.52 8.22 -1.24
C LEU A 110 -10.47 9.35 -1.68
N PRO A 111 -10.00 10.42 -2.36
CA PRO A 111 -10.86 11.52 -2.78
C PRO A 111 -11.98 11.12 -3.77
N TYR A 112 -11.81 10.02 -4.47
CA TYR A 112 -12.74 9.55 -5.50
C TYR A 112 -13.55 8.32 -5.07
N CYS A 113 -13.37 7.87 -3.83
CA CYS A 113 -14.06 6.71 -3.29
C CYS A 113 -15.55 7.00 -3.07
N SER A 114 -16.40 6.05 -3.42
CA SER A 114 -17.87 6.20 -3.35
C SER A 114 -18.54 5.18 -2.43
N LEU A 115 -17.74 4.34 -1.74
CA LEU A 115 -18.24 3.32 -0.83
C LEU A 115 -17.63 3.48 0.57
N PRO A 116 -18.43 3.53 1.64
CA PRO A 116 -17.91 3.73 3.01
C PRO A 116 -16.96 2.62 3.46
N GLU A 117 -17.24 1.36 3.11
CA GLU A 117 -16.38 0.23 3.43
C GLU A 117 -15.02 0.26 2.73
N LEU A 118 -14.96 0.82 1.52
CA LEU A 118 -13.70 0.98 0.79
C LEU A 118 -12.94 2.20 1.30
N GLU A 119 -13.61 3.29 1.62
CA GLU A 119 -13.03 4.48 2.25
C GLU A 119 -12.32 4.10 3.54
N ALA A 120 -13.03 3.47 4.49
CA ALA A 120 -12.44 3.01 5.76
C ALA A 120 -11.26 2.05 5.55
N CYS A 121 -11.37 1.16 4.57
CA CYS A 121 -10.30 0.22 4.25
C CYS A 121 -9.02 0.93 3.77
N MET A 122 -9.15 1.97 2.95
CA MET A 122 -8.03 2.77 2.47
C MET A 122 -7.44 3.70 3.54
N GLU A 123 -8.26 4.22 4.45
CA GLU A 123 -7.77 5.02 5.58
C GLU A 123 -6.87 4.18 6.50
N VAL A 124 -7.30 2.97 6.85
CA VAL A 124 -6.50 2.05 7.66
C VAL A 124 -5.26 1.58 6.89
N TRP A 125 -5.36 1.34 5.59
CA TRP A 125 -4.20 1.05 4.75
C TRP A 125 -3.15 2.16 4.86
N SER A 126 -3.49 3.43 4.63
CA SER A 126 -2.57 4.56 4.76
C SER A 126 -1.99 4.67 6.18
N PHE A 127 -2.76 4.32 7.21
CA PHE A 127 -2.28 4.27 8.59
C PHE A 127 -1.22 3.18 8.80
N MET A 128 -1.40 1.97 8.24
CA MET A 128 -0.43 0.89 8.33
C MET A 128 0.87 1.22 7.60
N GLU A 129 0.79 1.85 6.43
CA GLU A 129 1.97 2.33 5.67
C GLU A 129 2.82 3.34 6.47
N MET A 130 2.17 4.19 7.27
CA MET A 130 2.88 5.08 8.17
C MET A 130 3.66 4.30 9.24
N ILE A 131 3.12 3.19 9.76
CA ILE A 131 3.81 2.30 10.69
C ILE A 131 5.03 1.67 10.01
N HIS A 132 4.90 1.21 8.76
CA HIS A 132 6.03 0.66 7.98
C HIS A 132 7.16 1.68 7.84
N SER A 133 6.86 2.89 7.39
CA SER A 133 7.85 3.96 7.27
C SER A 133 8.55 4.29 8.61
N ARG A 134 7.80 4.30 9.71
CA ARG A 134 8.36 4.51 11.06
C ARG A 134 9.25 3.35 11.50
N SER A 135 8.92 2.13 11.11
CA SER A 135 9.68 0.93 11.47
C SER A 135 11.07 0.93 10.85
N TYR A 136 11.23 1.37 9.62
CA TYR A 136 12.55 1.53 9.01
C TYR A 136 13.40 2.60 9.71
N THR A 137 12.78 3.71 10.12
CA THR A 137 13.47 4.72 10.93
C THR A 137 13.94 4.13 12.26
N TYR A 138 13.11 3.30 12.89
CA TYR A 138 13.45 2.62 14.13
C TYR A 138 14.62 1.65 13.91
N VAL A 139 14.62 0.86 12.84
CA VAL A 139 15.73 -0.04 12.47
C VAL A 139 17.02 0.76 12.29
N ILE A 140 16.99 1.83 11.49
CA ILE A 140 18.19 2.62 11.21
C ILE A 140 18.78 3.23 12.48
N LYS A 141 17.96 3.82 13.33
CA LYS A 141 18.40 4.41 14.59
C LYS A 141 19.03 3.43 15.57
N ASN A 142 18.64 2.16 15.51
CA ASN A 142 19.15 1.15 16.41
C ASN A 142 20.34 0.37 15.85
N VAL A 143 20.46 0.26 14.52
CA VAL A 143 21.50 -0.55 13.85
C VAL A 143 22.71 0.30 13.47
N TYR A 144 22.51 1.48 12.92
CA TYR A 144 23.59 2.33 12.43
C TYR A 144 24.10 3.32 13.49
N ALA A 145 25.39 3.63 13.40
CA ALA A 145 26.00 4.63 14.29
C ALA A 145 25.51 6.05 13.95
N ASP A 146 25.40 6.34 12.65
CA ASP A 146 24.84 7.57 12.12
C ASP A 146 23.69 7.28 11.13
N PRO A 147 22.45 7.56 11.49
CA PRO A 147 21.30 7.40 10.60
C PRO A 147 21.38 8.17 9.29
N SER A 148 22.09 9.29 9.25
CA SER A 148 22.23 10.14 8.06
C SER A 148 22.99 9.44 6.92
N GLU A 149 23.93 8.54 7.25
CA GLU A 149 24.65 7.71 6.27
C GLU A 149 23.70 6.90 5.37
N VAL A 150 22.52 6.53 5.89
CA VAL A 150 21.51 5.82 5.12
C VAL A 150 20.55 6.82 4.45
N PHE A 151 19.90 7.68 5.23
CA PHE A 151 18.84 8.56 4.73
C PHE A 151 19.33 9.53 3.64
N ASP A 152 20.47 10.19 3.85
CA ASP A 152 21.00 11.22 2.93
C ASP A 152 21.54 10.65 1.61
N THR A 153 21.57 9.33 1.51
CA THR A 153 22.07 8.61 0.34
C THR A 153 21.01 7.86 -0.47
N ILE A 154 19.76 7.80 0.02
CA ILE A 154 18.67 7.11 -0.69
C ILE A 154 18.42 7.76 -2.05
N ILE A 155 18.22 9.09 -2.07
CA ILE A 155 17.94 9.85 -3.30
C ILE A 155 19.17 10.03 -4.21
N LYS A 156 20.34 9.55 -3.80
CA LYS A 156 21.57 9.55 -4.58
C LYS A 156 21.82 8.24 -5.33
N GLU A 157 21.00 7.21 -5.08
CA GLU A 157 21.13 5.92 -5.77
C GLU A 157 20.17 5.86 -6.97
N PRO A 158 20.70 5.98 -8.21
CA PRO A 158 19.87 6.05 -9.41
C PRO A 158 18.94 4.84 -9.58
N ARG A 159 19.41 3.65 -9.22
CA ARG A 159 18.63 2.41 -9.34
C ARG A 159 17.40 2.39 -8.44
N ILE A 160 17.49 3.00 -7.26
CA ILE A 160 16.34 3.15 -6.36
C ILE A 160 15.35 4.16 -6.96
N LEU A 161 15.85 5.29 -7.49
CA LEU A 161 15.02 6.33 -8.08
C LEU A 161 14.27 5.85 -9.33
N GLU A 162 14.94 5.15 -10.24
CA GLU A 162 14.32 4.58 -11.44
C GLU A 162 13.14 3.65 -11.08
N ARG A 163 13.31 2.82 -10.07
CA ARG A 163 12.28 1.86 -9.64
C ARG A 163 11.13 2.55 -8.90
N ALA A 164 11.43 3.57 -8.10
CA ALA A 164 10.41 4.39 -7.47
C ALA A 164 9.62 5.19 -8.53
N ALA A 165 10.28 5.76 -9.54
CA ALA A 165 9.64 6.48 -10.64
C ALA A 165 8.64 5.60 -11.40
N SER A 166 8.99 4.35 -11.66
CA SER A 166 8.11 3.38 -12.33
C SER A 166 6.76 3.18 -11.64
N VAL A 167 6.69 3.39 -10.32
CA VAL A 167 5.47 3.33 -9.53
C VAL A 167 4.78 4.69 -9.47
N THR A 168 5.55 5.76 -9.20
CA THR A 168 5.01 7.11 -8.99
C THR A 168 4.39 7.70 -10.24
N GLU A 169 4.93 7.41 -11.42
CA GLU A 169 4.38 7.88 -12.70
C GLU A 169 2.88 7.58 -12.85
N SER A 170 2.44 6.38 -12.51
CA SER A 170 1.03 6.00 -12.62
C SER A 170 0.15 6.72 -11.61
N TYR A 171 0.66 7.00 -10.41
CA TYR A 171 -0.05 7.80 -9.42
C TYR A 171 -0.19 9.25 -9.87
N ASP A 172 0.92 9.87 -10.27
CA ASP A 172 0.96 11.26 -10.69
C ASP A 172 0.12 11.49 -11.95
N ASP A 173 0.18 10.57 -12.92
CA ASP A 173 -0.67 10.59 -14.11
C ASP A 173 -2.16 10.56 -13.76
N PHE A 174 -2.55 9.68 -12.84
CA PHE A 174 -3.94 9.61 -12.41
C PHE A 174 -4.37 10.86 -11.64
N ILE A 175 -3.58 11.31 -10.66
CA ILE A 175 -3.88 12.49 -9.85
C ILE A 175 -4.03 13.73 -10.75
N ASN A 176 -3.09 13.94 -11.66
CA ASN A 176 -3.11 15.08 -12.58
C ASN A 176 -4.33 15.05 -13.50
N GLU A 177 -4.65 13.90 -14.08
CA GLU A 177 -5.81 13.75 -14.96
C GLU A 177 -7.13 13.98 -14.22
N ALA A 178 -7.26 13.38 -13.03
CA ALA A 178 -8.47 13.51 -12.23
C ALA A 178 -8.68 14.95 -11.73
N GLN A 179 -7.60 15.66 -11.37
CA GLN A 179 -7.67 17.07 -11.00
C GLN A 179 -8.06 17.97 -12.20
N GLN A 180 -7.44 17.75 -13.36
CA GLN A 180 -7.77 18.51 -14.58
C GLN A 180 -9.22 18.27 -15.01
N TRP A 181 -9.68 17.03 -14.94
CA TRP A 181 -11.07 16.68 -15.21
C TRP A 181 -12.02 17.42 -14.25
N GLY A 182 -11.77 17.38 -12.95
CA GLY A 182 -12.55 18.07 -11.94
C GLY A 182 -12.61 19.58 -12.17
N GLN A 183 -11.47 20.20 -12.48
CA GLN A 183 -11.40 21.62 -12.81
C GLN A 183 -12.17 21.95 -14.09
N SER A 184 -11.97 21.21 -15.17
CA SER A 184 -12.64 21.46 -16.46
C SER A 184 -14.17 21.35 -16.33
N THR A 185 -14.66 20.43 -15.52
CA THR A 185 -16.08 20.25 -15.23
C THR A 185 -16.63 21.43 -14.44
N LEU A 186 -15.90 21.88 -13.40
CA LEU A 186 -16.28 23.06 -12.60
C LEU A 186 -16.37 24.33 -13.45
N TRP A 187 -15.40 24.60 -14.33
CA TRP A 187 -15.38 25.77 -15.19
C TRP A 187 -16.59 25.81 -16.15
N ARG A 188 -16.98 24.67 -16.73
CA ARG A 188 -18.15 24.58 -17.61
C ARG A 188 -19.45 24.83 -16.89
N ASP A 189 -19.57 24.38 -15.63
CA ASP A 189 -20.76 24.61 -14.84
C ASP A 189 -20.91 26.08 -14.41
N MET A 190 -19.78 26.77 -14.19
CA MET A 190 -19.75 28.18 -13.81
C MET A 190 -19.99 29.13 -14.97
N ASP A 191 -19.53 28.79 -16.16
CA ASP A 191 -19.68 29.63 -17.35
C ASP A 191 -20.03 28.80 -18.59
N LYS A 192 -21.36 28.74 -18.88
CA LYS A 192 -21.90 28.05 -20.06
C LYS A 192 -21.54 28.72 -21.38
N SER A 193 -20.94 29.91 -21.35
CA SER A 193 -20.47 30.66 -22.52
C SER A 193 -19.00 30.42 -22.85
N LEU A 194 -18.27 29.75 -22.00
CA LEU A 194 -16.87 29.40 -22.25
C LEU A 194 -16.75 28.53 -23.51
N ASP A 195 -15.84 28.96 -24.36
CA ASP A 195 -15.53 28.30 -25.62
C ASP A 195 -15.29 26.79 -25.39
N THR A 196 -16.14 25.99 -26.05
CA THR A 196 -16.07 24.53 -26.02
C THR A 196 -14.85 23.97 -26.76
N SER A 197 -13.90 24.81 -27.18
CA SER A 197 -12.65 24.42 -27.85
C SER A 197 -11.62 23.82 -26.91
N LEU A 198 -11.78 23.96 -25.58
CA LEU A 198 -10.93 23.22 -24.64
C LEU A 198 -11.27 21.72 -24.72
N PRO A 199 -10.26 20.85 -24.84
CA PRO A 199 -10.50 19.42 -24.93
C PRO A 199 -11.30 18.93 -23.73
N VAL A 200 -12.43 18.28 -24.02
CA VAL A 200 -13.21 17.57 -22.98
C VAL A 200 -12.36 16.39 -22.55
N LEU A 201 -11.81 16.47 -21.34
CA LEU A 201 -11.21 15.30 -20.74
C LEU A 201 -12.30 14.25 -20.56
N GLU A 202 -12.15 13.13 -21.23
CA GLU A 202 -13.14 12.05 -21.14
C GLU A 202 -12.98 11.34 -19.80
N MET A 203 -14.07 11.17 -19.06
CA MET A 203 -14.10 10.39 -17.82
C MET A 203 -13.53 8.99 -18.03
N LYS A 204 -13.67 8.42 -19.23
CA LYS A 204 -13.08 7.14 -19.57
C LYS A 204 -11.55 7.14 -19.43
N GLU A 205 -10.88 8.24 -19.80
CA GLU A 205 -9.42 8.34 -19.66
C GLU A 205 -9.01 8.47 -18.20
N VAL A 206 -9.72 9.24 -17.40
CA VAL A 206 -9.51 9.31 -15.94
C VAL A 206 -9.62 7.92 -15.30
N LYS A 207 -10.65 7.17 -15.68
CA LYS A 207 -10.86 5.78 -15.21
C LYS A 207 -9.78 4.83 -15.68
N ARG A 208 -9.26 5.01 -16.91
CA ARG A 208 -8.13 4.24 -17.44
C ARG A 208 -6.87 4.48 -16.60
N LYS A 209 -6.58 5.74 -16.27
CA LYS A 209 -5.44 6.08 -15.42
C LYS A 209 -5.64 5.59 -13.98
N LEU A 210 -6.84 5.61 -13.44
CA LEU A 210 -7.16 4.97 -12.17
C LEU A 210 -6.84 3.46 -12.20
N TYR A 211 -7.27 2.77 -13.27
CA TYR A 211 -6.96 1.35 -13.44
C TYR A 211 -5.45 1.10 -13.44
N ARG A 212 -4.69 1.90 -14.20
CA ARG A 212 -3.22 1.80 -14.28
C ARG A 212 -2.55 2.02 -12.93
N ALA A 213 -3.02 3.01 -12.17
CA ALA A 213 -2.52 3.27 -10.83
C ALA A 213 -2.77 2.09 -9.90
N VAL A 214 -4.00 1.56 -9.83
CA VAL A 214 -4.34 0.41 -8.98
C VAL A 214 -3.57 -0.86 -9.39
N ALA A 215 -3.40 -1.10 -10.70
CA ALA A 215 -2.63 -2.24 -11.21
C ALA A 215 -1.14 -2.11 -10.84
N ASN A 216 -0.55 -0.91 -10.93
CA ASN A 216 0.83 -0.67 -10.51
C ASN A 216 1.03 -0.82 -9.00
N VAL A 217 0.07 -0.41 -8.19
CA VAL A 217 0.11 -0.65 -6.74
C VAL A 217 0.05 -2.14 -6.44
N ASN A 218 -0.78 -2.90 -7.14
CA ASN A 218 -0.81 -4.36 -7.01
C ASN A 218 0.54 -5.00 -7.34
N ILE A 219 1.26 -4.47 -8.33
CA ILE A 219 2.63 -4.89 -8.67
C ILE A 219 3.62 -4.50 -7.57
N LEU A 220 3.53 -3.28 -7.03
CA LEU A 220 4.36 -2.80 -5.92
C LEU A 220 4.23 -3.70 -4.70
N GLU A 221 3.02 -3.82 -4.17
CA GLU A 221 2.69 -4.59 -2.98
C GLU A 221 2.93 -6.09 -3.16
N GLY A 222 2.67 -6.57 -4.39
CA GLY A 222 2.69 -8.00 -4.71
C GLY A 222 4.03 -8.54 -5.18
N ILE A 223 4.94 -7.72 -5.73
CA ILE A 223 6.21 -8.18 -6.31
C ILE A 223 7.39 -7.47 -5.65
N ARG A 224 7.47 -6.13 -5.74
CA ARG A 224 8.65 -5.38 -5.30
C ARG A 224 8.95 -5.58 -3.82
N PHE A 225 7.94 -5.50 -2.97
CA PHE A 225 8.10 -5.76 -1.54
C PHE A 225 8.46 -7.21 -1.25
N TYR A 226 7.85 -8.18 -1.94
CA TYR A 226 8.15 -9.59 -1.71
C TYR A 226 9.57 -9.98 -2.10
N VAL A 227 10.11 -9.39 -3.16
CA VAL A 227 11.53 -9.54 -3.53
C VAL A 227 12.43 -8.96 -2.44
N SER A 228 12.07 -7.79 -1.94
CA SER A 228 12.77 -7.11 -0.87
C SER A 228 12.71 -7.90 0.45
N PHE A 229 11.54 -8.42 0.81
CA PHE A 229 11.37 -9.25 2.02
C PHE A 229 12.22 -10.52 1.98
N ALA A 230 12.34 -11.18 0.81
CA ALA A 230 13.19 -12.35 0.67
C ALA A 230 14.64 -12.07 1.08
N CYS A 231 15.18 -10.89 0.75
CA CYS A 231 16.51 -10.49 1.18
C CYS A 231 16.61 -10.34 2.71
N SER A 232 15.61 -9.71 3.33
CA SER A 232 15.57 -9.52 4.79
C SER A 232 15.42 -10.86 5.53
N PHE A 233 14.56 -11.73 5.04
CA PHE A 233 14.35 -13.06 5.63
C PHE A 233 15.56 -13.99 5.50
N ALA A 234 16.36 -13.85 4.42
CA ALA A 234 17.60 -14.60 4.26
C ALA A 234 18.59 -14.32 5.41
N PHE A 235 18.64 -13.10 5.93
CA PHE A 235 19.40 -12.80 7.14
C PHE A 235 18.83 -13.54 8.36
N GLY A 236 17.51 -13.53 8.54
CA GLY A 236 16.84 -14.25 9.62
C GLY A 236 17.09 -15.75 9.59
N GLU A 237 17.10 -16.40 8.41
CA GLU A 237 17.48 -17.80 8.22
C GLU A 237 18.91 -18.09 8.71
N LEU A 238 19.81 -17.13 8.56
CA LEU A 238 21.19 -17.22 9.05
C LEU A 238 21.36 -16.83 10.52
N LYS A 239 20.27 -16.56 11.23
CA LYS A 239 20.29 -16.05 12.62
C LYS A 239 21.03 -14.72 12.77
N LEU A 240 21.04 -13.91 11.72
CA LEU A 240 21.58 -12.57 11.66
C LEU A 240 20.43 -11.56 11.49
N MET A 241 20.57 -10.36 12.04
CA MET A 241 19.59 -9.30 11.89
C MET A 241 18.14 -9.76 12.17
N GLU A 242 17.96 -10.60 13.18
CA GLU A 242 16.69 -11.28 13.47
C GLU A 242 15.56 -10.31 13.85
N GLY A 243 15.89 -9.20 14.53
CA GLY A 243 14.92 -8.15 14.84
C GLY A 243 14.42 -7.44 13.58
N SER A 244 15.33 -7.11 12.65
CA SER A 244 14.98 -6.53 11.35
C SER A 244 14.16 -7.51 10.50
N ALA A 245 14.51 -8.80 10.50
CA ALA A 245 13.73 -9.84 9.82
C ALA A 245 12.32 -9.96 10.42
N LYS A 246 12.18 -9.86 11.75
CA LYS A 246 10.89 -9.88 12.44
C LYS A 246 10.03 -8.66 12.05
N ILE A 247 10.60 -7.45 12.05
CA ILE A 247 9.91 -6.24 11.58
C ILE A 247 9.43 -6.45 10.14
N ASN A 248 10.29 -6.92 9.24
CA ASN A 248 9.90 -7.20 7.86
C ASN A 248 8.80 -8.28 7.75
N SER A 249 8.73 -9.24 8.66
CA SER A 249 7.65 -10.23 8.67
C SER A 249 6.30 -9.62 9.09
N LEU A 250 6.30 -8.64 10.00
CA LEU A 250 5.10 -7.90 10.37
C LEU A 250 4.62 -7.02 9.21
N ILE A 251 5.54 -6.32 8.55
CA ILE A 251 5.25 -5.55 7.32
C ILE A 251 4.68 -6.49 6.25
N ALA A 252 5.32 -7.61 5.94
CA ALA A 252 4.86 -8.56 4.92
C ALA A 252 3.46 -9.13 5.22
N ARG A 253 3.10 -9.29 6.49
CA ARG A 253 1.75 -9.65 6.92
C ARG A 253 0.74 -8.56 6.51
N ASP A 254 1.08 -7.31 6.74
CA ASP A 254 0.24 -6.17 6.41
C ASP A 254 0.14 -6.00 4.88
N GLU A 255 1.24 -6.17 4.14
CA GLU A 255 1.27 -6.13 2.68
C GLU A 255 0.38 -7.21 2.03
N ASN A 256 0.16 -8.34 2.70
CA ASN A 256 -0.84 -9.31 2.24
C ASN A 256 -2.27 -8.73 2.24
N GLN A 257 -2.60 -7.83 3.18
CA GLN A 257 -3.88 -7.14 3.23
C GLN A 257 -3.99 -6.08 2.14
N HIS A 258 -2.94 -5.27 1.96
CA HIS A 258 -2.85 -4.24 0.93
C HIS A 258 -2.98 -4.83 -0.48
N LEU A 259 -2.27 -5.92 -0.72
CA LEU A 259 -2.40 -6.71 -1.96
C LEU A 259 -3.83 -7.24 -2.15
N ALA A 260 -4.49 -7.71 -1.08
CA ALA A 260 -5.87 -8.18 -1.15
C ALA A 260 -6.84 -7.03 -1.47
N ILE A 261 -6.61 -5.81 -0.99
CA ILE A 261 -7.41 -4.63 -1.33
C ILE A 261 -7.37 -4.39 -2.82
N THR A 262 -6.18 -4.24 -3.40
CA THR A 262 -6.01 -3.96 -4.83
C THR A 262 -6.53 -5.11 -5.71
N GLN A 263 -6.32 -6.36 -5.31
CA GLN A 263 -6.89 -7.52 -6.01
C GLN A 263 -8.43 -7.54 -5.97
N ASN A 264 -9.04 -7.18 -4.84
CA ASN A 264 -10.51 -7.07 -4.74
C ASN A 264 -11.02 -5.97 -5.67
N ILE A 265 -10.38 -4.80 -5.71
CA ILE A 265 -10.77 -3.71 -6.62
C ILE A 265 -10.71 -4.20 -8.07
N LEU A 266 -9.58 -4.72 -8.53
CA LEU A 266 -9.37 -5.19 -9.90
C LEU A 266 -10.34 -6.31 -10.29
N ASN A 267 -10.57 -7.27 -9.39
CA ASN A 267 -11.48 -8.38 -9.65
C ASN A 267 -12.95 -7.96 -9.65
N ASN A 268 -13.37 -7.01 -8.81
CA ASN A 268 -14.73 -6.47 -8.83
C ASN A 268 -15.00 -5.66 -10.12
N TRP A 269 -14.05 -4.87 -10.58
CA TRP A 269 -14.14 -4.21 -11.88
C TRP A 269 -14.24 -5.22 -13.03
N ARG A 270 -13.46 -6.29 -13.01
CA ARG A 270 -13.52 -7.38 -14.00
C ARG A 270 -14.91 -8.06 -14.01
N LYS A 271 -15.53 -8.21 -12.84
CA LYS A 271 -16.86 -8.81 -12.66
C LYS A 271 -18.02 -7.86 -13.00
N GLY A 272 -17.75 -6.60 -13.27
CA GLY A 272 -18.75 -5.64 -13.72
C GLY A 272 -19.28 -4.72 -12.62
N ASP A 273 -18.49 -4.35 -11.62
CA ASP A 273 -18.85 -3.27 -10.68
C ASP A 273 -19.31 -2.02 -11.44
N TYR A 274 -18.62 -1.73 -12.53
CA TYR A 274 -18.98 -0.69 -13.49
C TYR A 274 -18.65 -1.17 -14.90
N ALA A 275 -19.64 -1.16 -15.81
CA ALA A 275 -19.49 -1.75 -17.14
C ALA A 275 -18.31 -1.16 -17.94
N GLU A 276 -18.07 0.14 -17.83
CA GLU A 276 -16.96 0.83 -18.48
C GLU A 276 -15.60 0.36 -17.95
N MET A 277 -15.48 0.11 -16.64
CA MET A 277 -14.24 -0.43 -16.05
C MET A 277 -13.93 -1.84 -16.56
N SER A 278 -14.95 -2.70 -16.75
CA SER A 278 -14.77 -4.03 -17.35
C SER A 278 -14.24 -3.95 -18.77
N GLN A 279 -14.65 -2.94 -19.54
CA GLN A 279 -14.14 -2.68 -20.87
C GLN A 279 -12.70 -2.18 -20.84
N ILE A 280 -12.41 -1.19 -19.97
CA ILE A 280 -11.05 -0.64 -19.79
C ILE A 280 -10.06 -1.74 -19.43
N ILE A 281 -10.41 -2.65 -18.51
CA ILE A 281 -9.54 -3.78 -18.15
C ILE A 281 -9.17 -4.63 -19.36
N LYS A 282 -10.12 -4.87 -20.26
CA LYS A 282 -9.85 -5.65 -21.48
C LYS A 282 -8.96 -4.87 -22.45
N GLU A 283 -9.20 -3.58 -22.59
CA GLU A 283 -8.38 -2.69 -23.44
C GLU A 283 -6.94 -2.55 -22.91
N GLU A 284 -6.76 -2.63 -21.59
CA GLU A 284 -5.49 -2.45 -20.90
C GLU A 284 -4.75 -3.77 -20.57
N GLU A 285 -5.23 -4.91 -21.05
CA GLU A 285 -4.63 -6.21 -20.73
C GLU A 285 -3.17 -6.29 -21.20
N ASP A 286 -2.88 -5.85 -22.41
CA ASP A 286 -1.51 -5.84 -22.96
C ASP A 286 -0.61 -4.88 -22.19
N TRP A 287 -1.12 -3.69 -21.84
CA TRP A 287 -0.39 -2.73 -20.99
C TRP A 287 -0.07 -3.35 -19.62
N THR A 288 -1.01 -4.08 -19.05
CA THR A 288 -0.81 -4.73 -17.74
C THR A 288 0.31 -5.77 -17.82
N TYR A 289 0.34 -6.61 -18.84
CA TYR A 289 1.45 -7.55 -19.05
C TYR A 289 2.79 -6.83 -19.23
N GLN A 290 2.82 -5.73 -20.00
CA GLN A 290 4.03 -4.92 -20.17
C GLN A 290 4.53 -4.35 -18.85
N MET A 291 3.64 -3.90 -17.96
CA MET A 291 4.01 -3.39 -16.64
C MET A 291 4.54 -4.48 -15.71
N PHE A 292 3.96 -5.69 -15.77
CA PHE A 292 4.51 -6.85 -15.06
C PHE A 292 5.92 -7.19 -15.57
N ASP A 293 6.12 -7.21 -16.89
CA ASP A 293 7.41 -7.52 -17.50
C ASP A 293 8.46 -6.44 -17.16
N LYS A 294 8.08 -5.16 -17.23
CA LYS A 294 8.93 -4.04 -16.79
C LYS A 294 9.37 -4.24 -15.33
N CYS A 295 8.43 -4.51 -14.43
CA CYS A 295 8.73 -4.75 -13.02
C CYS A 295 9.66 -5.95 -12.83
N VAL A 296 9.39 -7.07 -13.48
CA VAL A 296 10.20 -8.29 -13.37
C VAL A 296 11.63 -8.02 -13.85
N ASN A 297 11.82 -7.30 -14.94
CA ASN A 297 13.14 -6.96 -15.47
C ASN A 297 13.89 -6.01 -14.53
N GLU A 298 13.21 -5.00 -13.98
CA GLU A 298 13.78 -4.07 -13.00
C GLU A 298 14.19 -4.82 -11.71
N GLU A 299 13.38 -5.73 -11.21
CA GLU A 299 13.71 -6.52 -10.01
C GLU A 299 14.82 -7.54 -10.25
N LYS A 300 14.94 -8.10 -11.46
CA LYS A 300 16.09 -8.94 -11.83
C LYS A 300 17.39 -8.13 -11.87
N ALA A 301 17.39 -6.95 -12.48
CA ALA A 301 18.54 -6.06 -12.48
C ALA A 301 18.92 -5.62 -11.05
N TRP A 302 17.92 -5.46 -10.17
CA TRP A 302 18.18 -5.18 -8.77
C TRP A 302 18.83 -6.36 -8.05
N ALA A 303 18.39 -7.59 -8.32
CA ALA A 303 19.03 -8.78 -7.78
C ALA A 303 20.52 -8.87 -8.18
N GLU A 304 20.84 -8.60 -9.45
CA GLU A 304 22.23 -8.55 -9.91
C GLU A 304 23.04 -7.48 -9.16
N TYR A 305 22.48 -6.30 -8.94
CA TYR A 305 23.12 -5.23 -8.18
C TYR A 305 23.35 -5.60 -6.73
N LEU A 306 22.36 -6.21 -6.07
CA LEU A 306 22.48 -6.63 -4.67
C LEU A 306 23.61 -7.65 -4.47
N PHE A 307 23.73 -8.60 -5.38
CA PHE A 307 24.68 -9.70 -5.27
C PHE A 307 25.98 -9.54 -6.07
N LYS A 308 26.26 -8.33 -6.58
CA LYS A 308 27.46 -8.04 -7.41
C LYS A 308 28.78 -8.38 -6.73
N ASP A 309 28.86 -8.24 -5.41
CA ASP A 309 30.07 -8.44 -4.62
C ASP A 309 30.10 -9.82 -3.90
N GLY A 310 29.05 -10.62 -4.03
CA GLY A 310 28.94 -11.94 -3.45
C GLY A 310 27.53 -12.31 -3.02
N SER A 311 27.34 -13.60 -2.74
CA SER A 311 26.05 -14.18 -2.35
C SER A 311 25.96 -14.42 -0.85
N MET A 312 24.73 -14.72 -0.40
CA MET A 312 24.45 -15.26 0.93
C MET A 312 24.17 -16.76 0.86
N ILE A 313 24.37 -17.47 1.95
CA ILE A 313 23.93 -18.85 2.04
C ILE A 313 22.41 -18.88 1.87
N GLY A 314 21.93 -19.68 0.92
CA GLY A 314 20.49 -19.83 0.63
C GLY A 314 19.89 -18.75 -0.28
N LEU A 315 20.65 -17.70 -0.64
CA LEU A 315 20.18 -16.65 -1.54
C LEU A 315 21.29 -16.07 -2.41
N ASN A 316 21.06 -16.04 -3.72
CA ASN A 316 21.90 -15.40 -4.72
C ASN A 316 21.05 -14.73 -5.79
N ASP A 317 21.68 -14.02 -6.72
CA ASP A 317 21.03 -13.31 -7.82
C ASP A 317 20.08 -14.20 -8.63
N LYS A 318 20.50 -15.41 -9.01
CA LYS A 318 19.72 -16.35 -9.83
C LYS A 318 18.48 -16.86 -9.11
N LEU A 319 18.62 -17.25 -7.85
CA LEU A 319 17.48 -17.71 -7.04
C LEU A 319 16.48 -16.59 -6.81
N LEU A 320 16.98 -15.36 -6.57
CA LEU A 320 16.11 -14.20 -6.40
C LEU A 320 15.39 -13.85 -7.71
N GLN A 321 16.07 -13.90 -8.86
CA GLN A 321 15.44 -13.69 -10.17
C GLN A 321 14.34 -14.72 -10.47
N GLN A 322 14.57 -15.99 -10.16
CA GLN A 322 13.53 -17.02 -10.27
C GLN A 322 12.35 -16.76 -9.32
N TYR A 323 12.63 -16.29 -8.12
CA TYR A 323 11.58 -15.93 -7.17
C TYR A 323 10.74 -14.74 -7.65
N VAL A 324 11.35 -13.73 -8.28
CA VAL A 324 10.62 -12.62 -8.93
C VAL A 324 9.59 -13.16 -9.94
N GLU A 325 10.00 -14.06 -10.84
CA GLU A 325 9.11 -14.68 -11.85
C GLU A 325 8.00 -15.52 -11.20
N PHE A 326 8.35 -16.28 -10.19
CA PHE A 326 7.38 -17.09 -9.44
C PHE A 326 6.29 -16.22 -8.80
N ILE A 327 6.69 -15.14 -8.12
CA ILE A 327 5.76 -14.21 -7.48
C ILE A 327 4.92 -13.49 -8.56
N ALA A 328 5.53 -13.03 -9.66
CA ALA A 328 4.81 -12.38 -10.75
C ALA A 328 3.71 -13.28 -11.32
N ASN A 329 3.99 -14.56 -11.55
CA ASN A 329 2.98 -15.53 -11.98
C ASN A 329 1.83 -15.69 -10.97
N LYS A 330 2.13 -15.67 -9.67
CA LYS A 330 1.09 -15.71 -8.62
C LYS A 330 0.21 -14.45 -8.68
N ARG A 331 0.80 -13.28 -8.90
CA ARG A 331 0.07 -12.00 -8.95
C ARG A 331 -0.77 -11.87 -10.22
N LEU A 332 -0.24 -12.22 -11.39
CA LEU A 332 -1.01 -12.31 -12.63
C LEU A 332 -2.26 -13.15 -12.42
N ARG A 333 -2.11 -14.36 -11.87
CA ARG A 333 -3.25 -15.22 -11.56
C ARG A 333 -4.23 -14.58 -10.57
N GLY A 334 -3.74 -13.88 -9.55
CA GLY A 334 -4.54 -13.22 -8.52
C GLY A 334 -5.46 -12.14 -9.07
N ILE A 335 -5.08 -11.47 -10.16
CA ILE A 335 -5.89 -10.46 -10.86
C ILE A 335 -6.60 -11.02 -12.10
N GLY A 336 -6.63 -12.35 -12.27
CA GLY A 336 -7.37 -13.04 -13.34
C GLY A 336 -6.66 -13.08 -14.70
N LEU A 337 -5.35 -12.84 -14.73
CA LEU A 337 -4.49 -12.98 -15.92
C LEU A 337 -3.78 -14.32 -15.94
N LYS A 338 -3.33 -14.73 -17.12
CA LYS A 338 -2.56 -15.97 -17.28
C LYS A 338 -1.10 -15.78 -16.86
N PRO A 339 -0.52 -16.72 -16.10
CA PRO A 339 0.93 -16.75 -15.87
C PRO A 339 1.70 -16.86 -17.18
N VAL A 340 2.82 -16.13 -17.30
CA VAL A 340 3.62 -16.05 -18.55
C VAL A 340 5.08 -16.46 -18.37
N TYR A 341 5.57 -16.59 -17.14
CA TYR A 341 6.95 -16.98 -16.84
C TYR A 341 7.09 -18.49 -16.67
N ASP A 342 8.25 -19.05 -17.03
CA ASP A 342 8.52 -20.50 -17.07
C ASP A 342 8.73 -21.15 -15.68
N ILE A 343 8.22 -20.55 -14.63
CA ILE A 343 8.28 -21.09 -13.28
C ILE A 343 6.90 -21.56 -12.84
N PRO A 344 6.73 -22.87 -12.56
CA PRO A 344 5.46 -23.40 -12.11
C PRO A 344 5.03 -22.81 -10.75
N LEU A 345 3.74 -22.47 -10.62
CA LEU A 345 3.17 -21.89 -9.39
C LEU A 345 3.33 -22.76 -8.12
N ARG A 346 3.62 -24.05 -8.29
CA ARG A 346 3.87 -25.00 -7.18
C ARG A 346 5.33 -25.09 -6.73
N ASN A 347 6.25 -24.52 -7.51
CA ASN A 347 7.70 -24.63 -7.30
C ASN A 347 8.26 -23.31 -6.83
N ASN A 348 8.07 -22.98 -5.55
CA ASN A 348 8.70 -21.81 -4.96
C ASN A 348 10.23 -21.97 -4.95
N PRO A 349 11.01 -21.12 -5.64
CA PRO A 349 12.48 -21.19 -5.62
C PRO A 349 13.10 -20.91 -4.24
N LEU A 350 12.35 -20.21 -3.38
CA LEU A 350 12.76 -19.84 -2.02
C LEU A 350 11.69 -20.34 -1.03
N PRO A 351 11.55 -21.67 -0.83
CA PRO A 351 10.46 -22.23 -0.03
C PRO A 351 10.47 -21.78 1.44
N TRP A 352 11.63 -21.43 1.98
CA TRP A 352 11.77 -20.89 3.33
C TRP A 352 11.10 -19.51 3.50
N THR A 353 10.81 -18.76 2.42
CA THR A 353 10.08 -17.49 2.52
C THR A 353 8.64 -17.67 3.00
N GLU A 354 8.04 -18.85 2.79
CA GLU A 354 6.63 -19.08 3.09
C GLU A 354 6.31 -18.97 4.58
N HIS A 355 7.19 -19.41 5.46
CA HIS A 355 6.93 -19.30 6.90
C HIS A 355 7.07 -17.85 7.42
N TRP A 356 7.90 -17.03 6.77
CA TRP A 356 8.06 -15.61 7.12
C TRP A 356 6.88 -14.77 6.66
N ILE A 357 6.27 -15.11 5.53
CA ILE A 357 5.15 -14.40 4.91
C ILE A 357 3.81 -14.88 5.48
N SER A 358 3.75 -16.13 5.96
CA SER A 358 2.51 -16.70 6.46
C SER A 358 2.09 -16.03 7.77
N SER A 359 0.85 -15.55 7.82
CA SER A 359 0.22 -15.11 9.06
C SER A 359 -0.05 -16.26 10.04
N LYS A 360 0.05 -17.51 9.57
CA LYS A 360 -0.05 -18.72 10.42
C LYS A 360 1.26 -18.92 11.17
N GLY A 361 1.29 -18.57 12.45
CA GLY A 361 2.46 -18.76 13.31
C GLY A 361 3.34 -17.52 13.48
N LEU A 362 3.00 -16.37 12.89
CA LEU A 362 3.48 -15.11 13.44
C LEU A 362 2.93 -15.03 14.85
N GLN A 363 3.84 -15.10 15.80
CA GLN A 363 3.54 -14.82 17.20
C GLN A 363 2.77 -13.50 17.20
N VAL A 364 1.53 -13.56 17.68
CA VAL A 364 0.68 -12.43 17.94
C VAL A 364 1.55 -11.34 18.55
N ALA A 365 1.52 -10.11 18.08
CA ALA A 365 2.26 -9.02 18.70
C ALA A 365 1.99 -9.07 20.21
N PRO A 366 2.94 -8.69 21.10
CA PRO A 366 2.72 -8.75 22.54
C PRO A 366 1.37 -8.18 22.99
N GLN A 367 0.84 -7.19 22.24
CA GLN A 367 -0.51 -6.65 22.43
C GLN A 367 -1.63 -7.67 22.22
N GLU A 368 -1.44 -8.65 21.37
CA GLU A 368 -2.44 -9.69 21.10
C GLU A 368 -2.36 -10.83 22.12
N THR A 369 -1.21 -11.03 22.77
CA THR A 369 -1.09 -11.95 23.92
C THR A 369 -1.59 -11.31 25.22
N GLU A 370 -1.56 -9.99 25.33
CA GLU A 370 -2.06 -9.26 26.48
C GLU A 370 -3.57 -9.02 26.44
N VAL A 371 -4.23 -9.14 25.29
CA VAL A 371 -5.70 -9.01 25.17
C VAL A 371 -6.44 -10.08 25.96
N GLU A 372 -5.85 -11.25 26.18
CA GLU A 372 -6.40 -12.26 27.09
C GLU A 372 -6.30 -11.84 28.56
N SER A 373 -5.40 -10.92 28.91
CA SER A 373 -5.24 -10.35 30.25
C SER A 373 -5.85 -8.96 30.42
N TYR A 374 -6.45 -8.39 29.35
CA TYR A 374 -7.17 -7.12 29.45
C TYR A 374 -8.46 -7.36 30.21
N ILE A 375 -8.38 -7.26 31.53
CA ILE A 375 -9.56 -7.21 32.39
C ILE A 375 -10.29 -5.92 32.02
N VAL A 376 -11.39 -6.04 31.27
CA VAL A 376 -12.33 -4.94 31.04
C VAL A 376 -12.78 -4.46 32.42
N GLY A 377 -12.29 -3.32 32.86
CA GLY A 377 -12.52 -2.80 34.21
C GLY A 377 -11.28 -2.49 35.04
N GLY A 378 -10.05 -2.83 34.53
CA GLY A 378 -8.79 -2.54 35.18
C GLY A 378 -8.29 -1.10 35.01
N ILE A 379 -9.08 -0.20 34.42
CA ILE A 379 -8.77 1.24 34.44
C ILE A 379 -8.97 1.69 35.89
N LYS A 380 -7.85 1.90 36.60
CA LYS A 380 -7.89 2.70 37.83
C LYS A 380 -8.46 4.06 37.45
N GLN A 381 -9.73 4.26 37.78
CA GLN A 381 -10.29 5.60 37.75
C GLN A 381 -9.66 6.40 38.89
N ASP A 382 -8.55 7.06 38.60
CA ASP A 382 -7.95 8.02 39.54
C ASP A 382 -8.76 9.32 39.65
N VAL A 383 -9.84 9.43 38.88
CA VAL A 383 -10.78 10.55 38.94
C VAL A 383 -11.81 10.29 40.04
N LYS A 384 -11.63 10.91 41.18
CA LYS A 384 -12.65 10.98 42.26
C LYS A 384 -13.70 12.03 41.88
N LYS A 385 -14.91 11.92 42.44
CA LYS A 385 -16.02 12.86 42.19
C LYS A 385 -15.71 14.35 42.40
N ASP A 386 -14.66 14.63 43.12
CA ASP A 386 -14.21 15.95 43.52
C ASP A 386 -12.89 16.43 42.85
N THR A 387 -12.32 15.59 41.96
CA THR A 387 -11.06 15.91 41.28
C THR A 387 -11.11 17.21 40.47
N PHE A 388 -12.28 17.61 40.02
CA PHE A 388 -12.50 18.86 39.27
C PHE A 388 -13.29 19.94 40.03
N SER A 389 -13.55 19.76 41.32
CA SER A 389 -14.34 20.70 42.12
C SER A 389 -13.69 22.10 42.28
N GLY A 390 -12.41 22.24 41.97
CA GLY A 390 -11.65 23.50 41.98
C GLY A 390 -11.64 24.27 40.65
N PHE A 391 -12.15 23.68 39.57
CA PHE A 391 -12.24 24.36 38.27
C PHE A 391 -13.56 25.11 38.16
N LYS A 392 -13.51 26.45 38.29
CA LYS A 392 -14.61 27.33 37.89
C LYS A 392 -14.49 27.59 36.38
N LEU A 393 -15.48 27.19 35.59
CA LEU A 393 -15.67 27.64 34.22
C LEU A 393 -16.05 29.12 34.19
#